data_693ca477301f7ac7a22edc33244edb58
#
_entry.id   693ca477301f7ac7a22edc33244edb58
#
_cell.length_a   1.000
_cell.length_b   1.000
_cell.length_c   1.000
_cell.angle_alpha   90.00
_cell.angle_beta   90.00
_cell.angle_gamma   90.00
#
_symmetry.space_group_name_H-M   'P 1'
#
loop_
_entity.id
_entity.type
_entity.pdbx_description
1 polymer ?
#
loop_
_entity_poly.entity_id
_entity_poly.type
_entity_poly.pdbx_seq_one_letter_code
_entity_poly.pdbx_strand_id
1 'polypeptide(L)'
;MTQLYKLLPFALILIVAQTFAQSFEFEDETIDFPLTTAGSTASEATSLVNLTDETLTVTGFEFFDIYNKAAFAQPSTQGLPNFSGTEELLVQFTPTHNIEHSSLMVVKVEGRGSRAIQLEGAAQYTDSFYDSTFDLSEEDLKLSLTDLTAINYQSLGYNTGRDVLYMQVDNEKVNGQNADVNRIVGVYTGEVREGYQNRGQLQSDGFNCEHSWPQSLGASSEPMKSDLFHLYPTESTANSVRGNTAFGNVSNPEWEVGGSKKGGNRFEPRDEQKGRTARSMLYFATRYYSSTGIDFTWLSGQEQTLKAWNQDYPPTEEELQRGENIGDFQGNRNPFIEHPEFANRISSFSNTSFPIADPQIYVSDPSVEMGFIDAGKTYEYSIVIYNEGNQFVSVSNFEIEDQSIATFKQDQGNVNLAPGQFIELFVEVTPISSDPASTDITFNTNIAGQQDQVIPIYLNGAVGINDQNSEFFALELFPNPTTGLLRLKWDPSQIKPHYVRLFDVSGALAFERKIDSQFSARLNVSQLKAGSYFLQLEHDKGQTTNRVVID
;
A
#
# COMPACT_ATOMS: atom_id res chain seq x y z
N MET A 1 4.33 34.01 -8.00
CA MET A 1 3.95 33.64 -9.38
C MET A 1 3.47 32.21 -9.29
N THR A 2 2.18 32.07 -9.09
CA THR A 2 1.49 30.81 -8.89
C THR A 2 1.24 30.20 -10.25
N GLN A 3 2.03 29.21 -10.65
CA GLN A 3 1.65 28.37 -11.78
C GLN A 3 0.70 27.30 -11.27
N LEU A 4 -0.59 27.52 -11.56
CA LEU A 4 -1.59 26.46 -11.53
C LEU A 4 -1.18 25.40 -12.57
N TYR A 5 -0.73 24.25 -12.10
CA TYR A 5 -0.84 23.02 -12.88
C TYR A 5 -2.31 22.62 -12.86
N LYS A 6 -3.07 23.21 -13.79
CA LYS A 6 -4.35 22.66 -14.17
C LYS A 6 -4.05 21.27 -14.71
N LEU A 7 -4.54 20.24 -14.03
CA LEU A 7 -4.73 18.93 -14.63
C LEU A 7 -5.37 19.15 -16.00
N LEU A 8 -4.66 18.74 -17.04
CA LEU A 8 -5.23 18.66 -18.38
C LEU A 8 -6.42 17.70 -18.24
N PRO A 9 -7.61 18.08 -18.77
CA PRO A 9 -8.69 17.14 -18.86
C PRO A 9 -8.16 15.92 -19.62
N PHE A 10 -8.42 14.73 -19.09
CA PHE A 10 -8.17 13.46 -19.76
C PHE A 10 -8.55 13.63 -21.23
N ALA A 11 -7.57 13.59 -22.11
CA ALA A 11 -7.85 13.49 -23.52
C ALA A 11 -8.46 12.11 -23.72
N LEU A 12 -9.78 12.07 -23.81
CA LEU A 12 -10.54 10.93 -24.29
C LEU A 12 -9.91 10.57 -25.64
N ILE A 13 -9.03 9.59 -25.67
CA ILE A 13 -8.59 8.98 -26.90
C ILE A 13 -9.82 8.21 -27.35
N LEU A 14 -10.59 8.81 -28.26
CA LEU A 14 -11.67 8.16 -28.96
C LEU A 14 -11.04 7.04 -29.77
N ILE A 15 -10.88 5.86 -29.15
CA ILE A 15 -10.64 4.64 -29.90
C ILE A 15 -11.93 4.43 -30.66
N VAL A 16 -11.89 4.63 -31.97
CA VAL A 16 -12.99 4.28 -32.87
C VAL A 16 -13.21 2.78 -32.65
N ALA A 17 -14.23 2.45 -31.90
CA ALA A 17 -14.66 1.08 -31.71
C ALA A 17 -15.07 0.52 -33.08
N GLN A 18 -14.15 -0.15 -33.76
CA GLN A 18 -14.54 -1.10 -34.79
C GLN A 18 -15.15 -2.26 -34.03
N THR A 19 -16.43 -2.51 -34.23
CA THR A 19 -17.17 -3.63 -33.64
C THR A 19 -16.61 -4.95 -34.21
N PHE A 20 -15.57 -5.46 -33.57
CA PHE A 20 -15.13 -6.84 -33.75
C PHE A 20 -16.01 -7.73 -32.87
N ALA A 21 -16.38 -8.92 -33.34
CA ALA A 21 -17.12 -9.86 -32.52
C ALA A 21 -16.26 -10.26 -31.32
N GLN A 22 -16.60 -9.80 -30.15
CA GLN A 22 -15.96 -10.11 -28.87
C GLN A 22 -16.74 -11.23 -28.19
N SER A 23 -16.09 -12.00 -27.31
CA SER A 23 -16.79 -13.07 -26.59
C SER A 23 -17.67 -12.49 -25.46
N PHE A 24 -17.20 -11.44 -24.83
CA PHE A 24 -17.93 -10.72 -23.78
C PHE A 24 -17.40 -9.29 -23.65
N GLU A 25 -18.21 -8.41 -23.10
CA GLU A 25 -17.83 -7.01 -22.86
C GLU A 25 -18.56 -6.43 -21.64
N PHE A 26 -18.05 -5.33 -21.12
CA PHE A 26 -18.82 -4.48 -20.22
C PHE A 26 -19.78 -3.58 -21.03
N GLU A 27 -20.97 -3.33 -20.50
CA GLU A 27 -21.91 -2.39 -21.08
C GLU A 27 -21.41 -0.95 -20.92
N ASP A 28 -20.72 -0.68 -19.84
CA ASP A 28 -20.13 0.63 -19.48
C ASP A 28 -18.63 0.65 -19.76
N GLU A 29 -18.08 1.84 -20.02
CA GLU A 29 -16.63 2.06 -20.12
C GLU A 29 -16.00 2.41 -18.76
N THR A 30 -16.80 3.02 -17.87
CA THR A 30 -16.38 3.48 -16.53
C THR A 30 -17.53 3.32 -15.55
N ILE A 31 -17.21 3.01 -14.31
CA ILE A 31 -18.14 3.09 -13.18
C ILE A 31 -17.77 4.31 -12.34
N ASP A 32 -18.66 5.31 -12.30
CA ASP A 32 -18.52 6.54 -11.53
C ASP A 32 -19.24 6.42 -10.19
N PHE A 33 -18.53 6.55 -9.09
CA PHE A 33 -19.10 6.57 -7.75
C PHE A 33 -19.39 7.99 -7.28
N PRO A 34 -20.49 8.19 -6.53
CA PRO A 34 -20.77 9.49 -5.94
C PRO A 34 -19.70 9.88 -4.93
N LEU A 35 -19.56 11.20 -4.68
CA LEU A 35 -18.69 11.69 -3.60
C LEU A 35 -19.06 11.00 -2.28
N THR A 36 -18.14 10.26 -1.72
CA THR A 36 -18.34 9.37 -0.57
C THR A 36 -17.61 9.90 0.65
N THR A 37 -18.21 9.76 1.83
CA THR A 37 -17.49 10.05 3.07
C THR A 37 -16.43 8.97 3.33
N ALA A 38 -15.22 9.37 3.64
CA ALA A 38 -14.14 8.42 4.00
C ALA A 38 -14.60 7.53 5.18
N GLY A 39 -14.40 6.22 5.03
CA GLY A 39 -14.88 5.19 5.95
C GLY A 39 -16.32 4.71 5.69
N SER A 40 -17.07 5.34 4.77
CA SER A 40 -18.39 4.88 4.35
C SER A 40 -18.31 4.09 3.04
N THR A 41 -19.37 3.32 2.73
CA THR A 41 -19.43 2.51 1.51
C THR A 41 -20.52 3.04 0.57
N ALA A 42 -20.15 3.30 -0.67
CA ALA A 42 -21.08 3.45 -1.80
C ALA A 42 -21.07 2.15 -2.64
N SER A 43 -22.13 1.94 -3.42
CA SER A 43 -22.24 0.77 -4.31
C SER A 43 -22.82 1.21 -5.64
N GLU A 44 -22.20 0.78 -6.73
CA GLU A 44 -22.65 0.98 -8.10
C GLU A 44 -22.60 -0.35 -8.84
N ALA A 45 -23.36 -0.44 -9.93
CA ALA A 45 -23.44 -1.65 -10.74
C ALA A 45 -23.01 -1.38 -12.18
N THR A 46 -22.49 -2.40 -12.83
CA THR A 46 -22.31 -2.48 -14.29
C THR A 46 -22.82 -3.82 -14.80
N SER A 47 -22.95 -3.94 -16.10
CA SER A 47 -23.36 -5.18 -16.75
C SER A 47 -22.21 -5.81 -17.52
N LEU A 48 -22.04 -7.12 -17.36
CA LEU A 48 -21.21 -7.95 -18.20
C LEU A 48 -22.07 -8.66 -19.23
N VAL A 49 -21.82 -8.44 -20.51
CA VAL A 49 -22.63 -8.94 -21.62
C VAL A 49 -21.93 -10.10 -22.30
N ASN A 50 -22.58 -11.24 -22.38
CA ASN A 50 -22.13 -12.39 -23.16
C ASN A 50 -22.56 -12.23 -24.63
N LEU A 51 -21.61 -12.21 -25.53
CA LEU A 51 -21.82 -12.05 -26.98
C LEU A 51 -21.77 -13.38 -27.74
N THR A 52 -21.69 -14.51 -27.02
CA THR A 52 -21.66 -15.87 -27.57
C THR A 52 -22.97 -16.59 -27.29
N ASP A 53 -23.18 -17.72 -27.97
CA ASP A 53 -24.28 -18.63 -27.71
C ASP A 53 -23.98 -19.64 -26.57
N GLU A 54 -22.78 -19.57 -25.96
CA GLU A 54 -22.34 -20.47 -24.91
C GLU A 54 -22.55 -19.80 -23.52
N THR A 55 -22.68 -20.59 -22.47
CA THR A 55 -22.63 -20.08 -21.11
C THR A 55 -21.19 -19.80 -20.72
N LEU A 56 -20.86 -18.60 -20.30
CA LEU A 56 -19.53 -18.20 -19.84
C LEU A 56 -19.44 -18.25 -18.33
N THR A 57 -18.26 -18.56 -17.80
CA THR A 57 -17.97 -18.67 -16.37
C THR A 57 -16.96 -17.61 -15.98
N VAL A 58 -17.32 -16.73 -15.03
CA VAL A 58 -16.35 -15.82 -14.41
C VAL A 58 -15.50 -16.61 -13.43
N THR A 59 -14.18 -16.52 -13.56
CA THR A 59 -13.21 -17.22 -12.71
C THR A 59 -12.58 -16.31 -11.64
N GLY A 60 -12.67 -14.99 -11.81
CA GLY A 60 -12.11 -14.07 -10.82
C GLY A 60 -12.36 -12.59 -11.14
N PHE A 61 -12.16 -11.80 -10.11
CA PHE A 61 -12.12 -10.34 -10.16
C PHE A 61 -10.83 -9.85 -9.53
N GLU A 62 -10.18 -8.87 -10.14
CA GLU A 62 -9.03 -8.18 -9.58
C GLU A 62 -9.29 -6.69 -9.56
N PHE A 63 -8.84 -6.02 -8.50
CA PHE A 63 -8.99 -4.58 -8.30
C PHE A 63 -7.63 -3.96 -8.04
N PHE A 64 -7.37 -2.81 -8.62
CA PHE A 64 -6.13 -2.07 -8.51
C PHE A 64 -6.38 -0.69 -7.91
N ASP A 65 -5.46 -0.23 -7.06
CA ASP A 65 -5.52 1.09 -6.43
C ASP A 65 -4.09 1.64 -6.32
N ILE A 66 -3.88 2.86 -6.78
CA ILE A 66 -2.57 3.53 -6.82
C ILE A 66 -1.91 3.69 -5.44
N TYR A 67 -2.68 3.68 -4.35
CA TYR A 67 -2.18 3.79 -2.99
C TYR A 67 -2.13 2.45 -2.22
N ASN A 68 -2.25 1.31 -2.91
CA ASN A 68 -2.32 -0.03 -2.28
C ASN A 68 -3.43 -0.15 -1.21
N LYS A 69 -4.53 0.54 -1.39
CA LYS A 69 -5.67 0.53 -0.48
C LYS A 69 -6.88 0.05 -1.26
N ALA A 70 -7.43 -1.07 -0.84
CA ALA A 70 -8.62 -1.67 -1.45
C ALA A 70 -9.85 -0.77 -1.23
N ALA A 71 -9.89 0.39 -1.92
CA ALA A 71 -11.05 1.26 -1.90
C ALA A 71 -12.22 0.62 -2.66
N PHE A 72 -11.93 -0.17 -3.68
CA PHE A 72 -12.93 -0.86 -4.48
C PHE A 72 -12.89 -2.37 -4.24
N ALA A 73 -14.05 -2.99 -4.18
CA ALA A 73 -14.17 -4.42 -3.97
C ALA A 73 -15.50 -4.96 -4.52
N GLN A 74 -15.55 -6.25 -4.82
CA GLN A 74 -16.81 -6.97 -5.03
C GLN A 74 -17.45 -7.24 -3.67
N PRO A 75 -18.80 -7.10 -3.52
CA PRO A 75 -19.49 -7.52 -2.31
C PRO A 75 -19.24 -9.00 -2.00
N SER A 76 -18.95 -9.30 -0.75
CA SER A 76 -18.70 -10.69 -0.29
C SER A 76 -19.89 -11.64 -0.48
N THR A 77 -21.08 -11.09 -0.75
CA THR A 77 -22.31 -11.83 -1.02
C THR A 77 -22.48 -12.21 -2.50
N GLN A 78 -21.75 -11.58 -3.40
CA GLN A 78 -21.78 -11.88 -4.82
C GLN A 78 -20.75 -12.98 -5.13
N GLY A 79 -21.22 -14.12 -5.63
CA GLY A 79 -20.33 -15.20 -6.10
C GLY A 79 -19.73 -14.92 -7.48
N LEU A 80 -18.98 -15.89 -8.00
CA LEU A 80 -18.51 -15.88 -9.38
C LEU A 80 -19.65 -16.36 -10.30
N PRO A 81 -20.20 -15.51 -11.19
CA PRO A 81 -21.36 -15.88 -11.98
C PRO A 81 -21.02 -16.78 -13.18
N ASN A 82 -22.03 -17.59 -13.56
CA ASN A 82 -22.13 -18.18 -14.90
C ASN A 82 -23.22 -17.43 -15.65
N PHE A 83 -22.94 -16.92 -16.85
CA PHE A 83 -23.87 -16.08 -17.58
C PHE A 83 -24.00 -16.45 -19.05
N SER A 84 -25.22 -16.43 -19.57
CA SER A 84 -25.56 -16.71 -20.97
C SER A 84 -26.21 -15.52 -21.69
N GLY A 85 -26.24 -14.38 -21.04
CA GLY A 85 -26.77 -13.11 -21.51
C GLY A 85 -26.10 -11.96 -20.78
N THR A 86 -26.88 -11.03 -20.24
CA THR A 86 -26.37 -9.94 -19.40
C THR A 86 -26.36 -10.35 -17.93
N GLU A 87 -25.26 -10.11 -17.26
CA GLU A 87 -25.08 -10.33 -15.82
C GLU A 87 -24.73 -9.02 -15.14
N GLU A 88 -25.48 -8.67 -14.10
CA GLU A 88 -25.20 -7.48 -13.30
C GLU A 88 -24.08 -7.75 -12.30
N LEU A 89 -23.05 -6.90 -12.31
CA LEU A 89 -21.93 -6.92 -11.38
C LEU A 89 -22.01 -5.71 -10.46
N LEU A 90 -22.06 -5.95 -9.15
CA LEU A 90 -22.02 -4.89 -8.15
C LEU A 90 -20.60 -4.62 -7.71
N VAL A 91 -20.23 -3.35 -7.60
CA VAL A 91 -18.92 -2.90 -7.09
C VAL A 91 -19.15 -2.00 -5.88
N GLN A 92 -18.37 -2.19 -4.83
CA GLN A 92 -18.37 -1.36 -3.63
C GLN A 92 -17.15 -0.45 -3.60
N PHE A 93 -17.36 0.79 -3.20
CA PHE A 93 -16.33 1.80 -2.98
C PHE A 93 -16.33 2.18 -1.50
N THR A 94 -15.26 1.85 -0.78
CA THR A 94 -15.09 2.11 0.66
C THR A 94 -13.77 2.83 0.88
N PRO A 95 -13.66 4.11 0.50
CA PRO A 95 -12.42 4.87 0.60
C PRO A 95 -12.09 5.22 2.06
N THR A 96 -10.80 5.29 2.37
CA THR A 96 -10.29 5.74 3.68
C THR A 96 -9.54 7.07 3.61
N HIS A 97 -9.25 7.56 2.40
CA HIS A 97 -8.49 8.77 2.13
C HIS A 97 -9.36 9.81 1.43
N ASN A 98 -9.13 11.09 1.75
CA ASN A 98 -9.82 12.21 1.10
C ASN A 98 -9.12 12.58 -0.23
N ILE A 99 -9.21 11.69 -1.20
CA ILE A 99 -8.61 11.85 -2.53
C ILE A 99 -9.59 11.49 -3.62
N GLU A 100 -9.22 11.83 -4.86
CA GLU A 100 -9.77 11.17 -6.03
C GLU A 100 -9.16 9.77 -6.14
N HIS A 101 -10.00 8.77 -6.38
CA HIS A 101 -9.64 7.38 -6.57
C HIS A 101 -9.90 7.00 -8.02
N SER A 102 -8.87 6.51 -8.69
CA SER A 102 -8.97 5.90 -10.00
C SER A 102 -8.40 4.49 -9.90
N SER A 103 -9.15 3.51 -10.33
CA SER A 103 -8.82 2.09 -10.20
C SER A 103 -9.31 1.31 -11.41
N LEU A 104 -8.87 0.08 -11.52
CA LEU A 104 -9.29 -0.84 -12.57
C LEU A 104 -9.92 -2.08 -11.92
N MET A 105 -11.08 -2.50 -12.42
CA MET A 105 -11.59 -3.84 -12.18
C MET A 105 -11.32 -4.71 -13.40
N VAL A 106 -10.61 -5.82 -13.21
CA VAL A 106 -10.38 -6.84 -14.23
C VAL A 106 -11.27 -8.04 -13.93
N VAL A 107 -12.06 -8.47 -14.91
CA VAL A 107 -12.89 -9.68 -14.84
C VAL A 107 -12.24 -10.75 -15.69
N LYS A 108 -12.04 -11.94 -15.12
CA LYS A 108 -11.48 -13.13 -15.80
C LYS A 108 -12.58 -14.11 -16.13
N VAL A 109 -12.62 -14.57 -17.37
CA VAL A 109 -13.60 -15.53 -17.88
C VAL A 109 -12.90 -16.76 -18.43
N GLU A 110 -13.35 -17.94 -18.00
CA GLU A 110 -12.76 -19.24 -18.37
C GLU A 110 -12.66 -19.41 -19.89
N GLY A 111 -11.44 -19.67 -20.38
CA GLY A 111 -11.17 -19.89 -21.80
C GLY A 111 -11.40 -18.67 -22.70
N ARG A 112 -11.66 -17.49 -22.17
CA ARG A 112 -11.92 -16.24 -22.92
C ARG A 112 -11.00 -15.09 -22.52
N GLY A 113 -10.24 -15.23 -21.42
CA GLY A 113 -9.31 -14.22 -20.92
C GLY A 113 -9.98 -13.17 -20.05
N SER A 114 -9.48 -11.95 -20.13
CA SER A 114 -9.76 -10.87 -19.19
C SER A 114 -10.25 -9.62 -19.90
N ARG A 115 -11.21 -8.93 -19.28
CA ARG A 115 -11.67 -7.60 -19.69
C ARG A 115 -11.58 -6.66 -18.48
N ALA A 116 -11.42 -5.39 -18.76
CA ALA A 116 -11.26 -4.38 -17.72
C ALA A 116 -12.28 -3.26 -17.86
N ILE A 117 -12.63 -2.66 -16.72
CA ILE A 117 -13.44 -1.45 -16.63
C ILE A 117 -12.82 -0.47 -15.64
N GLN A 118 -12.82 0.80 -15.99
CA GLN A 118 -12.31 1.88 -15.13
C GLN A 118 -13.29 2.16 -13.99
N LEU A 119 -12.78 2.39 -12.79
CA LEU A 119 -13.54 2.77 -11.60
C LEU A 119 -13.07 4.15 -11.15
N GLU A 120 -13.99 5.08 -11.01
CA GLU A 120 -13.71 6.45 -10.58
C GLU A 120 -14.55 6.81 -9.37
N GLY A 121 -13.93 7.41 -8.36
CA GLY A 121 -14.63 7.85 -7.15
C GLY A 121 -13.84 8.92 -6.42
N ALA A 122 -14.51 9.68 -5.57
CA ALA A 122 -13.85 10.67 -4.71
C ALA A 122 -14.36 10.54 -3.28
N ALA A 123 -13.48 10.81 -2.31
CA ALA A 123 -13.88 10.79 -0.92
C ALA A 123 -13.43 12.03 -0.16
N GLN A 124 -14.25 12.42 0.82
CA GLN A 124 -13.95 13.52 1.74
C GLN A 124 -14.08 13.06 3.19
N TYR A 125 -13.31 13.67 4.09
CA TYR A 125 -13.54 13.52 5.51
C TYR A 125 -14.82 14.25 5.94
N THR A 126 -15.44 13.81 7.02
CA THR A 126 -16.59 14.51 7.61
C THR A 126 -16.19 15.84 8.25
N ASP A 127 -14.95 15.95 8.69
CA ASP A 127 -14.41 17.13 9.33
C ASP A 127 -13.83 18.10 8.30
N SER A 128 -14.51 19.21 8.08
CA SER A 128 -14.11 20.26 7.14
C SER A 128 -12.78 20.95 7.50
N PHE A 129 -12.23 20.71 8.69
CA PHE A 129 -10.90 21.19 9.05
C PHE A 129 -9.83 20.70 8.07
N TYR A 130 -10.04 19.52 7.48
CA TYR A 130 -9.12 18.89 6.53
C TYR A 130 -9.47 19.10 5.05
N ASP A 131 -10.44 19.95 4.70
CA ASP A 131 -10.85 20.17 3.29
C ASP A 131 -9.68 20.64 2.41
N SER A 132 -8.76 21.43 2.98
CA SER A 132 -7.57 21.91 2.26
C SER A 132 -6.56 20.81 1.89
N THR A 133 -6.74 19.60 2.38
CA THR A 133 -5.86 18.45 2.10
C THR A 133 -6.45 17.52 1.03
N PHE A 134 -7.64 17.84 0.50
CA PHE A 134 -8.29 17.03 -0.50
C PHE A 134 -7.40 16.86 -1.73
N ASP A 135 -7.21 15.63 -2.14
CA ASP A 135 -6.40 15.19 -3.30
C ASP A 135 -4.94 15.70 -3.33
N LEU A 136 -4.43 16.17 -2.19
CA LEU A 136 -3.03 16.56 -2.07
C LEU A 136 -2.15 15.38 -1.70
N SER A 137 -0.92 15.40 -2.20
CA SER A 137 0.15 14.46 -1.85
C SER A 137 1.49 15.19 -1.75
N GLU A 138 2.50 14.49 -1.26
CA GLU A 138 3.90 14.93 -1.23
C GLU A 138 4.08 16.32 -0.59
N GLU A 139 4.79 17.22 -1.26
CA GLU A 139 5.13 18.54 -0.73
C GLU A 139 3.89 19.41 -0.50
N ASP A 140 2.92 19.37 -1.42
CA ASP A 140 1.70 20.18 -1.32
C ASP A 140 0.86 19.74 -0.10
N LEU A 141 0.74 18.45 0.15
CA LEU A 141 0.08 17.93 1.36
C LEU A 141 0.87 18.35 2.61
N LYS A 142 2.20 18.19 2.62
CA LYS A 142 3.03 18.56 3.77
C LYS A 142 2.91 20.04 4.12
N LEU A 143 2.88 20.92 3.12
CA LEU A 143 2.69 22.36 3.33
C LEU A 143 1.28 22.68 3.85
N SER A 144 0.23 22.07 3.28
CA SER A 144 -1.14 22.22 3.78
C SER A 144 -1.24 21.78 5.26
N LEU A 145 -0.66 20.63 5.61
CA LEU A 145 -0.62 20.15 7.00
C LEU A 145 0.21 21.06 7.92
N THR A 146 1.30 21.68 7.40
CA THR A 146 2.08 22.68 8.15
C THR A 146 1.18 23.85 8.58
N ASP A 147 0.39 24.37 7.66
CA ASP A 147 -0.54 25.47 7.92
C ASP A 147 -1.65 25.04 8.91
N LEU A 148 -2.27 23.87 8.70
CA LEU A 148 -3.31 23.33 9.56
C LEU A 148 -2.83 23.13 11.01
N THR A 149 -1.62 22.59 11.22
CA THR A 149 -1.05 22.38 12.54
C THR A 149 -0.74 23.69 13.29
N ALA A 150 -0.67 24.82 12.58
CA ALA A 150 -0.44 26.13 13.14
C ALA A 150 -1.73 26.87 13.55
N ILE A 151 -2.89 26.46 13.03
CA ILE A 151 -4.19 27.10 13.30
C ILE A 151 -4.49 27.06 14.80
N ASN A 152 -4.86 28.22 15.35
CA ASN A 152 -5.27 28.41 16.74
C ASN A 152 -4.22 28.04 17.80
N TYR A 153 -3.01 27.67 17.44
CA TYR A 153 -1.98 27.30 18.40
C TYR A 153 -1.64 28.42 19.38
N GLN A 154 -1.62 28.06 20.64
CA GLN A 154 -1.21 28.94 21.74
C GLN A 154 -0.10 28.28 22.57
N SER A 155 1.08 28.89 22.62
CA SER A 155 2.14 28.41 23.48
C SER A 155 1.78 28.62 24.94
N LEU A 156 1.77 27.54 25.70
CA LEU A 156 1.55 27.61 27.17
C LEU A 156 2.82 28.03 27.93
N GLY A 157 3.96 28.02 27.24
CA GLY A 157 5.27 28.09 27.85
C GLY A 157 5.63 26.83 28.65
N TYR A 158 6.91 26.48 28.69
CA TYR A 158 7.38 25.17 29.12
C TYR A 158 6.94 24.74 30.53
N ASN A 159 6.88 25.65 31.50
CA ASN A 159 6.46 25.29 32.85
C ASN A 159 4.98 24.96 32.93
N THR A 160 4.13 25.84 32.40
CA THR A 160 2.68 25.64 32.37
C THR A 160 2.32 24.43 31.53
N GLY A 161 2.98 24.25 30.34
CA GLY A 161 2.77 23.09 29.48
C GLY A 161 3.01 21.76 30.21
N ARG A 162 4.08 21.67 31.02
CA ARG A 162 4.32 20.47 31.86
C ARG A 162 3.32 20.30 33.00
N ASP A 163 2.83 21.39 33.58
CA ASP A 163 1.76 21.29 34.58
C ASP A 163 0.48 20.76 33.96
N VAL A 164 0.11 21.25 32.77
CA VAL A 164 -1.03 20.74 31.98
C VAL A 164 -0.81 19.27 31.58
N LEU A 165 0.38 18.94 31.08
CA LEU A 165 0.73 17.58 30.68
C LEU A 165 0.49 16.57 31.82
N TYR A 166 1.04 16.82 32.98
CA TYR A 166 0.99 15.87 34.12
C TYR A 166 -0.29 15.90 34.92
N MET A 167 -1.01 17.04 34.94
CA MET A 167 -2.19 17.17 35.79
C MET A 167 -3.50 17.00 35.01
N GLN A 168 -3.48 17.14 33.69
CA GLN A 168 -4.67 17.13 32.84
C GLN A 168 -4.56 16.12 31.69
N VAL A 169 -3.55 16.23 30.81
CA VAL A 169 -3.46 15.48 29.55
C VAL A 169 -3.13 14.01 29.79
N ASP A 170 -2.03 13.72 30.49
CA ASP A 170 -1.55 12.34 30.74
C ASP A 170 -1.92 11.84 32.17
N ASN A 171 -2.84 12.51 32.84
CA ASN A 171 -3.37 12.07 34.12
C ASN A 171 -4.54 11.11 33.92
N GLU A 172 -4.36 9.82 34.20
CA GLU A 172 -5.40 8.78 34.00
C GLU A 172 -6.64 8.98 34.88
N LYS A 173 -6.57 9.80 35.93
CA LYS A 173 -7.74 10.25 36.69
C LYS A 173 -8.76 10.94 35.80
N VAL A 174 -8.28 11.80 34.87
CA VAL A 174 -9.13 12.52 33.91
C VAL A 174 -9.79 11.52 32.94
N ASN A 175 -9.13 10.45 32.62
CA ASN A 175 -9.62 9.38 31.75
C ASN A 175 -10.53 8.37 32.48
N GLY A 176 -10.91 8.63 33.73
CA GLY A 176 -11.91 7.87 34.46
C GLY A 176 -11.44 6.56 35.10
N GLN A 177 -10.18 6.19 35.02
CA GLN A 177 -9.67 4.94 35.58
C GLN A 177 -9.60 4.94 37.10
N ASN A 178 -9.29 6.07 37.72
CA ASN A 178 -9.31 6.27 39.17
C ASN A 178 -9.60 7.74 39.51
N ALA A 179 -10.88 8.08 39.61
CA ALA A 179 -11.36 9.46 39.72
C ALA A 179 -10.83 10.25 40.95
N ASP A 180 -10.40 9.59 42.00
CA ASP A 180 -10.01 10.21 43.23
C ASP A 180 -8.50 10.41 43.40
N VAL A 181 -7.68 9.77 42.56
CA VAL A 181 -6.23 9.74 42.68
C VAL A 181 -5.56 10.11 41.37
N ASN A 182 -4.62 11.07 41.40
CA ASN A 182 -3.79 11.35 40.23
C ASN A 182 -2.93 10.12 39.94
N ARG A 183 -2.89 9.71 38.67
CA ARG A 183 -2.15 8.55 38.18
C ARG A 183 -1.51 8.87 36.82
N ILE A 184 -0.25 8.52 36.66
CA ILE A 184 0.49 8.73 35.43
C ILE A 184 1.35 7.52 35.11
N VAL A 185 1.54 7.24 33.84
CA VAL A 185 2.36 6.12 33.33
C VAL A 185 3.54 6.67 32.55
N GLY A 186 4.74 6.22 32.86
CA GLY A 186 5.94 6.54 32.10
C GLY A 186 5.95 5.84 30.76
N VAL A 187 6.05 6.62 29.66
CA VAL A 187 5.85 6.11 28.30
C VAL A 187 6.90 5.06 27.86
N TYR A 188 8.09 5.09 28.45
CA TYR A 188 9.14 4.15 28.05
C TYR A 188 9.17 2.87 28.88
N THR A 189 8.88 2.94 30.18
CA THR A 189 8.99 1.76 31.02
C THR A 189 7.65 1.17 31.43
N GLY A 190 6.55 1.93 31.28
CA GLY A 190 5.25 1.59 31.82
C GLY A 190 5.16 1.74 33.34
N GLU A 191 6.16 2.37 33.98
CA GLU A 191 6.16 2.61 35.40
C GLU A 191 5.04 3.57 35.80
N VAL A 192 4.31 3.22 36.85
CA VAL A 192 3.14 3.97 37.32
C VAL A 192 3.51 4.79 38.55
N ARG A 193 3.02 6.04 38.61
CA ARG A 193 3.02 6.86 39.80
C ARG A 193 1.62 7.31 40.14
N GLU A 194 1.26 7.16 41.40
CA GLU A 194 -0.06 7.51 41.91
C GLU A 194 0.06 8.46 43.11
N GLY A 195 -1.00 9.23 43.35
CA GLY A 195 -1.15 10.06 44.55
C GLY A 195 -0.32 11.36 44.54
N TYR A 196 0.38 11.70 43.47
CA TYR A 196 1.10 12.96 43.38
C TYR A 196 0.14 14.15 43.32
N GLN A 197 0.55 15.27 43.93
CA GLN A 197 -0.30 16.45 44.06
C GLN A 197 0.03 17.55 43.04
N ASN A 198 1.23 17.52 42.48
CA ASN A 198 1.71 18.50 41.50
C ASN A 198 2.97 17.98 40.78
N ARG A 199 3.39 18.72 39.73
CA ARG A 199 4.59 18.42 38.95
C ARG A 199 5.86 18.31 39.82
N GLY A 200 6.02 19.19 40.81
CA GLY A 200 7.22 19.20 41.66
C GLY A 200 7.40 17.91 42.44
N GLN A 201 6.31 17.37 42.99
CA GLN A 201 6.33 16.07 43.66
C GLN A 201 6.64 14.95 42.66
N LEU A 202 5.97 14.91 41.49
CA LEU A 202 6.22 13.92 40.48
C LEU A 202 7.67 13.89 40.00
N GLN A 203 8.28 15.07 39.83
CA GLN A 203 9.71 15.20 39.52
C GLN A 203 10.62 14.71 40.67
N SER A 204 10.26 14.97 41.94
CA SER A 204 10.98 14.42 43.09
C SER A 204 10.90 12.90 43.16
N ASP A 205 9.81 12.32 42.66
CA ASP A 205 9.56 10.89 42.59
C ASP A 205 10.22 10.25 41.36
N GLY A 206 11.08 10.98 40.63
CA GLY A 206 11.93 10.47 39.59
C GLY A 206 11.35 10.58 38.17
N PHE A 207 10.19 11.23 37.98
CA PHE A 207 9.65 11.50 36.64
C PHE A 207 10.26 12.75 36.00
N ASN A 208 10.30 12.74 34.67
CA ASN A 208 10.77 13.84 33.84
C ASN A 208 9.86 14.00 32.61
N CYS A 209 10.10 15.04 31.84
CA CYS A 209 9.43 15.27 30.54
C CYS A 209 10.32 14.84 29.40
N GLU A 210 9.88 13.87 28.65
CA GLU A 210 10.47 13.47 27.37
C GLU A 210 10.11 14.50 26.30
N HIS A 211 11.08 14.84 25.45
CA HIS A 211 10.89 15.52 24.18
C HIS A 211 11.19 14.51 23.07
N SER A 212 10.16 13.99 22.40
CA SER A 212 10.37 13.03 21.30
C SER A 212 11.33 13.60 20.26
N TRP A 213 11.16 14.85 19.88
CA TRP A 213 12.19 15.62 19.18
C TRP A 213 13.13 16.29 20.20
N PRO A 214 14.41 15.91 20.24
CA PRO A 214 15.31 16.39 21.29
C PRO A 214 15.51 17.91 21.27
N GLN A 215 15.59 18.51 22.46
CA GLN A 215 15.88 19.94 22.58
C GLN A 215 17.21 20.31 21.90
N SER A 216 18.23 19.45 22.01
CA SER A 216 19.55 19.66 21.39
C SER A 216 19.54 19.64 19.86
N LEU A 217 18.45 19.19 19.24
CA LEU A 217 18.28 19.07 17.80
C LEU A 217 17.22 20.03 17.22
N GLY A 218 16.94 21.12 17.97
CA GLY A 218 16.08 22.20 17.50
C GLY A 218 14.89 22.52 18.40
N ALA A 219 14.46 21.63 19.30
CA ALA A 219 13.31 21.86 20.17
C ALA A 219 13.64 22.60 21.48
N SER A 220 14.68 23.45 21.54
CA SER A 220 15.11 24.13 22.78
C SER A 220 14.43 25.47 23.04
N SER A 221 13.77 26.03 22.04
CA SER A 221 13.09 27.34 22.12
C SER A 221 11.59 27.21 21.85
N GLU A 222 10.83 28.20 22.35
CA GLU A 222 9.41 28.30 22.03
C GLU A 222 9.19 28.63 20.54
N PRO A 223 8.12 28.10 19.92
CA PRO A 223 7.06 27.28 20.51
C PRO A 223 7.41 25.78 20.65
N MET A 224 8.46 25.29 20.01
CA MET A 224 8.84 23.86 19.93
C MET A 224 9.02 23.25 21.32
N LYS A 225 9.61 24.00 22.26
CA LYS A 225 9.96 23.50 23.60
C LYS A 225 8.76 23.12 24.45
N SER A 226 7.61 23.76 24.23
CA SER A 226 6.40 23.54 25.03
C SER A 226 5.24 22.90 24.27
N ASP A 227 5.42 22.52 23.03
CA ASP A 227 4.39 21.87 22.22
C ASP A 227 4.07 20.47 22.77
N LEU A 228 2.86 20.30 23.30
CA LEU A 228 2.44 19.10 24.02
C LEU A 228 2.38 17.85 23.15
N PHE A 229 2.23 17.99 21.84
CA PHE A 229 2.15 16.83 20.92
C PHE A 229 3.46 16.04 20.79
N HIS A 230 4.60 16.60 21.25
CA HIS A 230 5.84 15.85 21.29
C HIS A 230 6.44 15.72 22.71
N LEU A 231 5.65 16.08 23.75
CA LEU A 231 6.01 15.94 25.15
C LEU A 231 5.30 14.76 25.78
N TYR A 232 6.02 13.97 26.58
CA TYR A 232 5.49 12.81 27.27
C TYR A 232 6.06 12.68 28.69
N PRO A 233 5.29 12.11 29.66
CA PRO A 233 5.82 11.72 30.95
C PRO A 233 6.72 10.49 30.81
N THR A 234 7.88 10.52 31.46
CA THR A 234 8.78 9.36 31.53
C THR A 234 9.65 9.41 32.77
N GLU A 235 10.25 8.30 33.14
CA GLU A 235 11.22 8.28 34.24
C GLU A 235 12.53 8.95 33.82
N SER A 236 13.15 9.66 34.74
CA SER A 236 14.41 10.37 34.51
C SER A 236 15.54 9.46 34.04
N THR A 237 15.57 8.20 34.52
CA THR A 237 16.55 7.21 34.11
C THR A 237 16.33 6.80 32.65
N ALA A 238 15.10 6.45 32.28
CA ALA A 238 14.76 6.04 30.92
C ALA A 238 14.97 7.20 29.92
N ASN A 239 14.59 8.43 30.32
CA ASN A 239 14.84 9.64 29.55
C ASN A 239 16.35 9.86 29.30
N SER A 240 17.16 9.70 30.35
CA SER A 240 18.63 9.81 30.24
C SER A 240 19.24 8.74 29.36
N VAL A 241 18.72 7.52 29.43
CA VAL A 241 19.14 6.40 28.53
C VAL A 241 18.79 6.72 27.08
N ARG A 242 17.57 7.20 26.81
CA ARG A 242 17.17 7.62 25.47
C ARG A 242 18.05 8.77 24.98
N GLY A 243 18.20 9.84 25.76
CA GLY A 243 18.99 11.02 25.42
C GLY A 243 18.51 11.67 24.10
N ASN A 244 19.40 11.77 23.11
CA ASN A 244 19.07 12.21 21.74
C ASN A 244 19.23 11.09 20.71
N THR A 245 19.26 9.84 21.17
CA THR A 245 19.39 8.66 20.30
C THR A 245 18.19 8.59 19.36
N ALA A 246 18.44 8.34 18.07
CA ALA A 246 17.40 8.18 17.06
C ALA A 246 16.53 6.95 17.34
N PHE A 247 15.25 7.05 17.02
CA PHE A 247 14.34 5.90 17.13
C PHE A 247 14.62 4.85 16.07
N GLY A 248 14.35 3.58 16.41
CA GLY A 248 14.51 2.45 15.49
C GLY A 248 14.43 1.13 16.21
N ASN A 249 14.25 0.04 15.46
CA ASN A 249 14.22 -1.32 16.00
C ASN A 249 15.61 -1.73 16.52
N VAL A 250 15.66 -2.44 17.65
CA VAL A 250 16.87 -2.87 18.33
C VAL A 250 16.92 -4.39 18.43
N SER A 251 17.84 -5.02 17.70
CA SER A 251 18.02 -6.48 17.72
C SER A 251 18.86 -6.97 18.90
N ASN A 252 19.86 -6.17 19.34
CA ASN A 252 20.78 -6.53 20.41
C ASN A 252 20.79 -5.40 21.46
N PRO A 253 19.87 -5.45 22.45
CA PRO A 253 19.77 -4.41 23.44
C PRO A 253 20.92 -4.43 24.43
N GLU A 254 21.50 -3.25 24.69
CA GLU A 254 22.44 -2.96 25.78
C GLU A 254 21.70 -2.54 27.05
N TRP A 255 20.48 -2.01 26.88
CA TRP A 255 19.53 -1.68 27.92
C TRP A 255 18.11 -2.10 27.49
N GLU A 256 17.38 -2.73 28.40
CA GLU A 256 16.00 -3.15 28.16
C GLU A 256 15.21 -3.07 29.48
N VAL A 257 14.16 -2.23 29.50
CA VAL A 257 13.27 -2.04 30.65
C VAL A 257 11.85 -1.74 30.16
N GLY A 258 10.86 -2.43 30.70
CA GLY A 258 9.44 -2.21 30.44
C GLY A 258 9.03 -2.39 28.96
N GLY A 259 9.80 -3.12 28.18
CA GLY A 259 9.61 -3.33 26.75
C GLY A 259 10.36 -2.33 25.87
N SER A 260 10.87 -1.22 26.43
CA SER A 260 11.76 -0.34 25.67
C SER A 260 13.19 -0.83 25.68
N LYS A 261 13.90 -0.59 24.55
CA LYS A 261 15.26 -1.08 24.33
C LYS A 261 16.16 0.02 23.80
N LYS A 262 17.45 -0.07 24.16
CA LYS A 262 18.50 0.71 23.52
C LYS A 262 19.65 -0.20 23.13
N GLY A 263 20.17 -0.04 21.94
CA GLY A 263 21.34 -0.77 21.45
C GLY A 263 21.93 -0.09 20.24
N GLY A 264 23.26 -0.10 20.14
CA GLY A 264 23.98 0.67 19.14
C GLY A 264 23.59 2.14 19.18
N ASN A 265 23.11 2.68 18.05
CA ASN A 265 22.67 4.08 17.93
C ASN A 265 21.16 4.22 17.76
N ARG A 266 20.36 3.25 18.29
CA ARG A 266 18.90 3.26 18.22
C ARG A 266 18.27 3.10 19.59
N PHE A 267 17.10 3.73 19.74
CA PHE A 267 16.18 3.55 20.86
C PHE A 267 14.84 3.06 20.32
N GLU A 268 14.41 1.91 20.80
CA GLU A 268 13.12 1.31 20.48
C GLU A 268 12.20 1.47 21.69
N PRO A 269 11.15 2.28 21.62
CA PRO A 269 10.17 2.37 22.68
C PRO A 269 9.33 1.07 22.74
N ARG A 270 8.69 0.81 23.86
CA ARG A 270 7.71 -0.26 24.02
C ARG A 270 6.59 -0.12 22.97
N ASP A 271 5.93 -1.22 22.64
CA ASP A 271 4.99 -1.28 21.52
C ASP A 271 3.86 -0.26 21.62
N GLU A 272 3.33 -0.02 22.82
CA GLU A 272 2.26 0.97 23.06
C GLU A 272 2.69 2.42 22.80
N GLN A 273 4.00 2.68 22.76
CA GLN A 273 4.54 4.01 22.48
C GLN A 273 5.06 4.17 21.06
N LYS A 274 5.27 3.11 20.29
CA LYS A 274 5.83 3.19 18.92
C LYS A 274 5.00 4.10 18.01
N GLY A 275 3.71 3.82 17.87
CA GLY A 275 2.80 4.62 17.05
C GLY A 275 2.70 6.07 17.54
N ARG A 276 2.55 6.28 18.85
CA ARG A 276 2.51 7.63 19.46
C ARG A 276 3.80 8.40 19.19
N THR A 277 4.97 7.75 19.32
CA THR A 277 6.27 8.36 18.99
C THR A 277 6.34 8.72 17.51
N ALA A 278 5.92 7.83 16.62
CA ALA A 278 5.92 8.08 15.17
C ALA A 278 5.08 9.32 14.83
N ARG A 279 3.82 9.36 15.26
CA ARG A 279 2.89 10.48 14.99
C ARG A 279 3.36 11.80 15.61
N SER A 280 3.98 11.73 16.78
CA SER A 280 4.62 12.87 17.44
C SER A 280 5.78 13.45 16.61
N MET A 281 6.62 12.56 16.06
CA MET A 281 7.78 12.94 15.26
C MET A 281 7.37 13.47 13.87
N LEU A 282 6.39 12.83 13.22
CA LEU A 282 5.85 13.28 11.94
C LEU A 282 5.14 14.64 12.08
N TYR A 283 4.37 14.82 13.15
CA TYR A 283 3.76 16.11 13.49
C TYR A 283 4.82 17.21 13.68
N PHE A 284 5.84 16.96 14.50
CA PHE A 284 6.89 17.94 14.74
C PHE A 284 7.61 18.33 13.44
N ALA A 285 7.97 17.34 12.65
CA ALA A 285 8.63 17.57 11.37
C ALA A 285 7.77 18.39 10.39
N THR A 286 6.48 18.12 10.36
CA THR A 286 5.51 18.85 9.49
C THR A 286 5.29 20.25 10.01
N ARG A 287 4.90 20.39 11.28
CA ARG A 287 4.57 21.69 11.87
C ARG A 287 5.72 22.69 11.81
N TYR A 288 6.94 22.22 12.05
CA TYR A 288 8.13 23.06 12.12
C TYR A 288 9.01 22.98 10.87
N TYR A 289 8.48 22.49 9.77
CA TYR A 289 9.21 22.26 8.53
C TYR A 289 9.96 23.50 8.02
N SER A 290 9.33 24.67 8.09
CA SER A 290 9.95 25.95 7.68
C SER A 290 10.75 26.64 8.78
N SER A 291 10.89 26.03 9.97
CA SER A 291 11.59 26.64 11.10
C SER A 291 13.10 26.46 11.00
N THR A 292 13.85 27.49 11.38
CA THR A 292 15.31 27.45 11.39
C THR A 292 15.87 26.77 12.64
N GLY A 293 17.01 26.11 12.51
CA GLY A 293 17.74 25.51 13.64
C GLY A 293 17.25 24.10 14.02
N ILE A 294 16.37 23.49 13.22
CA ILE A 294 15.95 22.09 13.39
C ILE A 294 16.85 21.20 12.55
N ASP A 295 17.32 20.10 13.15
CA ASP A 295 18.16 19.12 12.46
C ASP A 295 17.31 18.03 11.78
N PHE A 296 16.88 18.29 10.57
CA PHE A 296 16.15 17.32 9.75
C PHE A 296 17.03 16.16 9.25
N THR A 297 18.36 16.31 9.22
CA THR A 297 19.27 15.19 8.89
C THR A 297 19.18 14.08 9.92
N TRP A 298 18.95 14.42 11.17
CA TRP A 298 18.71 13.43 12.23
C TRP A 298 17.42 12.63 12.00
N LEU A 299 16.37 13.26 11.46
CA LEU A 299 15.12 12.58 11.12
C LEU A 299 15.31 11.59 9.98
N SER A 300 16.05 11.93 8.94
CA SER A 300 16.17 11.13 7.72
C SER A 300 16.60 9.68 7.97
N GLY A 301 17.48 9.47 8.97
CA GLY A 301 17.97 8.13 9.33
C GLY A 301 16.97 7.23 10.08
N GLN A 302 15.78 7.73 10.42
CA GLN A 302 14.74 7.00 11.17
C GLN A 302 13.34 7.13 10.54
N GLU A 303 13.18 7.94 9.53
CA GLU A 303 11.91 8.30 8.92
C GLU A 303 11.13 7.07 8.44
N GLN A 304 11.77 6.13 7.76
CA GLN A 304 11.10 4.91 7.28
C GLN A 304 10.60 4.04 8.44
N THR A 305 11.37 3.96 9.54
CA THR A 305 10.92 3.23 10.73
C THR A 305 9.71 3.92 11.39
N LEU A 306 9.72 5.25 11.46
CA LEU A 306 8.59 6.01 12.01
C LEU A 306 7.33 5.84 11.15
N LYS A 307 7.45 5.86 9.82
CA LYS A 307 6.32 5.59 8.92
C LYS A 307 5.77 4.17 9.11
N ALA A 308 6.66 3.17 9.23
CA ALA A 308 6.25 1.80 9.51
C ALA A 308 5.53 1.68 10.87
N TRP A 309 6.05 2.30 11.93
CA TRP A 309 5.39 2.30 13.24
C TRP A 309 4.06 3.04 13.24
N ASN A 310 3.91 4.11 12.46
CA ASN A 310 2.63 4.78 12.29
C ASN A 310 1.56 3.86 11.69
N GLN A 311 1.98 3.01 10.75
CA GLN A 311 1.10 2.05 10.08
C GLN A 311 0.82 0.82 10.97
N ASP A 312 1.86 0.24 11.59
CA ASP A 312 1.78 -1.02 12.34
C ASP A 312 1.10 -0.86 13.71
N TYR A 313 1.16 0.38 14.28
CA TYR A 313 0.59 0.73 15.59
C TYR A 313 -0.40 1.90 15.42
N PRO A 314 -1.61 1.66 14.91
CA PRO A 314 -2.61 2.70 14.67
C PRO A 314 -3.00 3.44 15.96
N PRO A 315 -3.56 4.66 15.86
CA PRO A 315 -4.04 5.40 17.02
C PRO A 315 -5.04 4.61 17.84
N THR A 316 -4.84 4.60 19.15
CA THR A 316 -5.82 4.05 20.08
C THR A 316 -6.82 5.13 20.51
N GLU A 317 -7.93 4.70 21.13
CA GLU A 317 -8.95 5.61 21.65
C GLU A 317 -8.36 6.57 22.72
N GLU A 318 -7.41 6.08 23.54
CA GLU A 318 -6.68 6.91 24.51
C GLU A 318 -5.78 7.94 23.84
N GLU A 319 -5.18 7.61 22.69
CA GLU A 319 -4.37 8.59 21.96
C GLU A 319 -5.22 9.65 21.29
N LEU A 320 -6.38 9.27 20.71
CA LEU A 320 -7.35 10.21 20.17
C LEU A 320 -7.84 11.17 21.27
N GLN A 321 -8.25 10.65 22.42
CA GLN A 321 -8.67 11.46 23.57
C GLN A 321 -7.53 12.36 24.08
N ARG A 322 -6.30 11.86 24.10
CA ARG A 322 -5.12 12.67 24.44
C ARG A 322 -4.96 13.83 23.46
N GLY A 323 -5.14 13.58 22.17
CA GLY A 323 -5.08 14.60 21.12
C GLY A 323 -6.11 15.72 21.35
N GLU A 324 -7.35 15.35 21.65
CA GLU A 324 -8.43 16.29 22.00
C GLU A 324 -8.08 17.10 23.25
N ASN A 325 -7.65 16.44 24.33
CA ASN A 325 -7.24 17.10 25.57
C ASN A 325 -6.10 18.11 25.35
N ILE A 326 -5.15 17.82 24.47
CA ILE A 326 -4.10 18.76 24.08
C ILE A 326 -4.71 19.96 23.34
N GLY A 327 -5.60 19.69 22.38
CA GLY A 327 -6.31 20.71 21.61
C GLY A 327 -7.06 21.71 22.50
N ASP A 328 -7.70 21.25 23.56
CA ASP A 328 -8.41 22.10 24.53
C ASP A 328 -7.48 23.12 25.22
N PHE A 329 -6.21 22.78 25.43
CA PHE A 329 -5.25 23.65 26.11
C PHE A 329 -4.38 24.47 25.16
N GLN A 330 -3.95 23.89 24.04
CA GLN A 330 -2.99 24.55 23.14
C GLN A 330 -3.62 24.98 21.80
N GLY A 331 -4.87 24.59 21.54
CA GLY A 331 -5.74 25.11 20.48
C GLY A 331 -5.55 24.48 19.10
N ASN A 332 -4.51 23.70 18.87
CA ASN A 332 -4.23 23.07 17.58
C ASN A 332 -4.40 21.55 17.63
N ARG A 333 -4.27 20.92 16.47
CA ARG A 333 -4.51 19.48 16.27
C ARG A 333 -3.26 18.79 15.71
N ASN A 334 -3.16 17.47 15.92
CA ASN A 334 -2.16 16.62 15.27
C ASN A 334 -2.85 15.77 14.20
N PRO A 335 -2.69 16.10 12.92
CA PRO A 335 -3.37 15.41 11.84
C PRO A 335 -2.98 13.92 11.72
N PHE A 336 -1.81 13.53 12.19
CA PHE A 336 -1.38 12.12 12.13
C PHE A 336 -2.02 11.24 13.20
N ILE A 337 -2.60 11.82 14.27
CA ILE A 337 -3.43 11.09 15.23
C ILE A 337 -4.82 10.84 14.63
N GLU A 338 -5.40 11.85 13.99
CA GLU A 338 -6.75 11.78 13.45
C GLU A 338 -6.81 11.07 12.09
N HIS A 339 -5.79 11.28 11.26
CA HIS A 339 -5.63 10.76 9.91
C HIS A 339 -4.21 10.23 9.70
N PRO A 340 -3.84 9.08 10.30
CA PRO A 340 -2.49 8.51 10.21
C PRO A 340 -2.08 8.19 8.76
N GLU A 341 -3.05 8.02 7.87
CA GLU A 341 -2.87 7.77 6.45
C GLU A 341 -2.21 8.94 5.68
N PHE A 342 -2.25 10.17 6.18
CA PHE A 342 -1.49 11.26 5.58
C PHE A 342 0.00 10.95 5.44
N ALA A 343 0.56 10.17 6.39
CA ALA A 343 1.96 9.78 6.33
C ALA A 343 2.32 8.92 5.10
N ASN A 344 1.35 8.22 4.53
CA ASN A 344 1.56 7.38 3.35
C ASN A 344 1.59 8.20 2.04
N ARG A 345 1.04 9.42 2.07
CA ARG A 345 0.95 10.34 0.92
C ARG A 345 2.12 11.34 0.88
N ILE A 346 3.10 11.20 1.77
CA ILE A 346 4.30 12.03 1.86
C ILE A 346 5.52 11.12 1.82
N SER A 347 6.34 11.20 0.78
CA SER A 347 7.52 10.36 0.63
C SER A 347 8.64 10.74 1.59
N SER A 348 8.83 12.05 1.86
CA SER A 348 9.82 12.56 2.80
C SER A 348 9.32 13.69 3.69
N PHE A 349 9.54 13.54 5.01
CA PHE A 349 9.33 14.58 6.02
C PHE A 349 10.62 15.36 6.31
N SER A 350 11.76 14.76 6.04
CA SER A 350 13.07 15.36 6.31
C SER A 350 13.57 16.26 5.19
N ASN A 351 13.06 16.09 3.98
CA ASN A 351 13.41 16.87 2.79
C ASN A 351 12.16 17.30 2.03
N THR A 352 12.34 18.05 0.94
CA THR A 352 11.27 18.27 -0.03
C THR A 352 10.74 16.92 -0.51
N SER A 353 9.44 16.77 -0.48
CA SER A 353 8.77 15.51 -0.80
C SER A 353 8.39 15.45 -2.27
N PHE A 354 8.75 14.36 -2.93
CA PHE A 354 8.42 14.10 -4.34
C PHE A 354 8.00 12.65 -4.50
N PRO A 355 7.11 12.33 -5.47
CA PRO A 355 6.78 10.95 -5.79
C PRO A 355 8.04 10.15 -6.10
N ILE A 356 8.23 9.04 -5.41
CA ILE A 356 9.30 8.11 -5.73
C ILE A 356 8.88 7.37 -7.00
N ALA A 357 9.70 7.44 -8.06
CA ALA A 357 9.40 6.76 -9.32
C ALA A 357 9.27 5.24 -9.09
N ASP A 358 8.13 4.70 -9.43
CA ASP A 358 7.81 3.27 -9.34
C ASP A 358 7.06 2.84 -10.61
N PRO A 359 7.78 2.66 -11.75
CA PRO A 359 7.17 2.18 -12.98
C PRO A 359 6.80 0.70 -12.81
N GLN A 360 5.54 0.37 -13.00
CA GLN A 360 5.00 -0.98 -12.85
C GLN A 360 4.06 -1.30 -14.01
N ILE A 361 4.06 -2.56 -14.43
CA ILE A 361 3.09 -3.07 -15.40
C ILE A 361 2.47 -4.35 -14.87
N TYR A 362 1.18 -4.47 -15.05
CA TYR A 362 0.41 -5.66 -14.78
C TYR A 362 -0.06 -6.28 -16.09
N VAL A 363 -0.04 -7.61 -16.18
CA VAL A 363 -0.60 -8.41 -17.28
C VAL A 363 -1.60 -9.38 -16.67
N SER A 364 -2.86 -9.32 -17.09
CA SER A 364 -3.95 -10.11 -16.48
C SER A 364 -3.71 -11.62 -16.58
N ASP A 365 -3.11 -12.04 -17.67
CA ASP A 365 -2.89 -13.45 -18.00
C ASP A 365 -1.41 -13.63 -18.37
N PRO A 366 -0.53 -13.95 -17.39
CA PRO A 366 0.89 -14.16 -17.65
C PRO A 366 1.18 -15.42 -18.49
N SER A 367 0.20 -16.28 -18.64
CA SER A 367 0.13 -17.38 -19.60
C SER A 367 -1.31 -17.61 -20.01
N VAL A 368 -1.54 -18.03 -21.26
CA VAL A 368 -2.85 -18.34 -21.82
C VAL A 368 -2.99 -19.86 -21.95
N GLU A 369 -3.85 -20.45 -21.15
CA GLU A 369 -4.13 -21.88 -21.13
C GLU A 369 -5.48 -22.13 -21.84
N MET A 370 -5.46 -22.51 -23.12
CA MET A 370 -6.69 -22.73 -23.89
C MET A 370 -7.34 -24.12 -23.68
N GLY A 371 -6.67 -25.00 -22.93
CA GLY A 371 -7.15 -26.35 -22.73
C GLY A 371 -7.26 -27.15 -24.07
N PHE A 372 -8.25 -28.04 -24.15
CA PHE A 372 -8.53 -28.80 -25.38
C PHE A 372 -9.54 -28.04 -26.24
N ILE A 373 -9.12 -27.60 -27.40
CA ILE A 373 -9.91 -26.85 -28.37
C ILE A 373 -9.92 -27.54 -29.75
N ASP A 374 -11.00 -27.32 -30.49
CA ASP A 374 -11.24 -28.00 -31.79
C ASP A 374 -10.33 -27.44 -32.88
N ALA A 375 -9.70 -28.33 -33.63
CA ALA A 375 -8.87 -27.96 -34.78
C ALA A 375 -9.70 -27.21 -35.86
N GLY A 376 -9.14 -26.11 -36.35
CA GLY A 376 -9.75 -25.26 -37.37
C GLY A 376 -10.89 -24.37 -36.88
N LYS A 377 -11.26 -24.41 -35.58
CA LYS A 377 -12.19 -23.46 -34.96
C LYS A 377 -11.41 -22.30 -34.37
N THR A 378 -11.85 -21.09 -34.59
CA THR A 378 -11.23 -19.87 -34.01
C THR A 378 -11.85 -19.55 -32.67
N TYR A 379 -10.99 -19.29 -31.69
CA TYR A 379 -11.34 -18.88 -30.33
C TYR A 379 -10.73 -17.51 -30.07
N GLU A 380 -11.50 -16.66 -29.49
CA GLU A 380 -11.04 -15.33 -29.08
C GLU A 380 -10.62 -15.35 -27.63
N TYR A 381 -9.49 -14.67 -27.34
CA TYR A 381 -8.95 -14.49 -26.01
C TYR A 381 -8.54 -13.04 -25.81
N SER A 382 -8.86 -12.45 -24.66
CA SER A 382 -8.48 -11.08 -24.34
C SER A 382 -7.52 -11.03 -23.14
N ILE A 383 -6.53 -10.15 -23.22
CA ILE A 383 -5.51 -9.94 -22.18
C ILE A 383 -5.47 -8.45 -21.87
N VAL A 384 -5.49 -8.11 -20.59
CA VAL A 384 -5.37 -6.73 -20.12
C VAL A 384 -3.93 -6.44 -19.74
N ILE A 385 -3.38 -5.34 -20.25
CA ILE A 385 -2.10 -4.77 -19.83
C ILE A 385 -2.38 -3.42 -19.20
N TYR A 386 -1.99 -3.25 -17.94
CA TYR A 386 -2.31 -2.10 -17.11
C TYR A 386 -1.06 -1.49 -16.49
N ASN A 387 -0.95 -0.16 -16.50
CA ASN A 387 0.09 0.55 -15.79
C ASN A 387 -0.35 0.80 -14.34
N GLU A 388 0.09 -0.08 -13.43
CA GLU A 388 -0.18 0.04 -11.99
C GLU A 388 0.84 0.93 -11.26
N GLY A 389 1.85 1.44 -11.97
CA GLY A 389 2.89 2.31 -11.45
C GLY A 389 2.50 3.78 -11.48
N ASN A 390 3.44 4.63 -11.05
CA ASN A 390 3.27 6.08 -11.02
C ASN A 390 4.07 6.83 -12.11
N GLN A 391 4.59 6.12 -13.09
CA GLN A 391 5.34 6.66 -14.24
C GLN A 391 4.70 6.21 -15.56
N PHE A 392 4.91 6.98 -16.63
CA PHE A 392 4.49 6.54 -17.96
C PHE A 392 5.23 5.28 -18.38
N VAL A 393 4.49 4.27 -18.83
CA VAL A 393 5.02 3.02 -19.37
C VAL A 393 4.72 2.96 -20.87
N SER A 394 5.77 2.84 -21.68
CA SER A 394 5.62 2.56 -23.11
C SER A 394 5.53 1.05 -23.31
N VAL A 395 4.53 0.61 -24.06
CA VAL A 395 4.39 -0.77 -24.55
C VAL A 395 4.43 -0.77 -26.07
N SER A 396 5.23 -1.65 -26.66
CA SER A 396 5.54 -1.60 -28.10
C SER A 396 5.98 -2.95 -28.64
N ASN A 397 6.11 -3.04 -29.98
CA ASN A 397 6.65 -4.22 -30.66
C ASN A 397 5.91 -5.50 -30.32
N PHE A 398 4.56 -5.45 -30.39
CA PHE A 398 3.74 -6.63 -30.17
C PHE A 398 3.91 -7.63 -31.33
N GLU A 399 4.33 -8.85 -31.01
CA GLU A 399 4.51 -9.92 -31.99
C GLU A 399 3.92 -11.24 -31.47
N ILE A 400 3.47 -12.09 -32.38
CA ILE A 400 3.13 -13.50 -32.10
C ILE A 400 4.11 -14.36 -32.90
N GLU A 401 4.84 -15.24 -32.21
CA GLU A 401 5.92 -16.02 -32.80
C GLU A 401 5.43 -16.95 -33.91
N ASP A 402 4.35 -17.70 -33.68
CA ASP A 402 3.73 -18.55 -34.67
C ASP A 402 2.31 -18.08 -35.04
N GLN A 403 2.24 -17.26 -36.07
CA GLN A 403 0.98 -16.70 -36.57
C GLN A 403 0.05 -17.76 -37.24
N SER A 404 0.50 -18.98 -37.40
CA SER A 404 -0.37 -20.07 -37.84
C SER A 404 -1.23 -20.63 -36.69
N ILE A 405 -0.85 -20.37 -35.43
CA ILE A 405 -1.55 -20.80 -34.23
C ILE A 405 -2.44 -19.67 -33.70
N ALA A 406 -1.88 -18.45 -33.63
CA ALA A 406 -2.58 -17.28 -33.08
C ALA A 406 -2.24 -16.02 -33.87
N THR A 407 -3.16 -15.06 -33.90
CA THR A 407 -2.99 -13.75 -34.54
C THR A 407 -3.62 -12.65 -33.68
N PHE A 408 -3.08 -11.44 -33.74
CA PHE A 408 -3.79 -10.29 -33.17
C PHE A 408 -5.00 -9.95 -34.05
N LYS A 409 -6.11 -9.65 -33.41
CA LYS A 409 -7.34 -9.24 -34.08
C LYS A 409 -7.24 -7.83 -34.66
N GLN A 410 -6.35 -7.03 -34.10
CA GLN A 410 -6.05 -5.65 -34.55
C GLN A 410 -4.56 -5.35 -34.36
N ASP A 411 -4.04 -4.37 -35.12
CA ASP A 411 -2.70 -3.85 -34.92
C ASP A 411 -2.64 -3.13 -33.56
N GLN A 412 -1.74 -3.56 -32.71
CA GLN A 412 -1.61 -3.01 -31.35
C GLN A 412 -0.87 -1.65 -31.33
N GLY A 413 -0.02 -1.39 -32.31
CA GLY A 413 0.78 -0.17 -32.38
C GLY A 413 1.72 -0.01 -31.17
N ASN A 414 2.26 1.20 -31.02
CA ASN A 414 3.03 1.59 -29.82
C ASN A 414 2.15 2.48 -28.94
N VAL A 415 2.01 2.17 -27.67
CA VAL A 415 1.15 2.88 -26.73
C VAL A 415 1.97 3.37 -25.54
N ASN A 416 1.72 4.60 -25.09
CA ASN A 416 2.24 5.11 -23.82
C ASN A 416 1.09 5.12 -22.80
N LEU A 417 1.17 4.26 -21.83
CA LEU A 417 0.20 4.16 -20.74
C LEU A 417 0.59 5.14 -19.62
N ALA A 418 -0.27 6.11 -19.33
CA ALA A 418 -0.16 6.88 -18.10
C ALA A 418 -0.48 6.00 -16.89
N PRO A 419 -0.08 6.40 -15.66
CA PRO A 419 -0.55 5.75 -14.45
C PRO A 419 -2.07 5.53 -14.46
N GLY A 420 -2.52 4.32 -14.15
CA GLY A 420 -3.93 3.96 -14.16
C GLY A 420 -4.55 3.67 -15.53
N GLN A 421 -3.79 3.76 -16.62
CA GLN A 421 -4.28 3.41 -17.96
C GLN A 421 -3.97 1.97 -18.34
N PHE A 422 -4.82 1.39 -19.20
CA PHE A 422 -4.69 0.04 -19.69
C PHE A 422 -4.94 -0.06 -21.21
N ILE A 423 -4.55 -1.19 -21.77
CA ILE A 423 -4.97 -1.65 -23.09
C ILE A 423 -5.48 -3.09 -22.99
N GLU A 424 -6.30 -3.48 -23.94
CA GLU A 424 -6.76 -4.84 -24.13
C GLU A 424 -6.20 -5.40 -25.42
N LEU A 425 -5.50 -6.53 -25.32
CA LEU A 425 -5.03 -7.30 -26.48
C LEU A 425 -6.08 -8.35 -26.83
N PHE A 426 -6.56 -8.32 -28.07
CA PHE A 426 -7.47 -9.34 -28.59
C PHE A 426 -6.71 -10.29 -29.50
N VAL A 427 -6.70 -11.56 -29.14
CA VAL A 427 -5.97 -12.61 -29.82
C VAL A 427 -6.97 -13.64 -30.37
N GLU A 428 -6.87 -13.96 -31.63
CA GLU A 428 -7.58 -15.09 -32.28
C GLU A 428 -6.67 -16.30 -32.31
N VAL A 429 -7.10 -17.38 -31.67
CA VAL A 429 -6.37 -18.64 -31.59
C VAL A 429 -7.08 -19.68 -32.43
N THR A 430 -6.39 -20.22 -33.42
CA THR A 430 -6.95 -21.21 -34.34
C THR A 430 -6.02 -22.41 -34.42
N PRO A 431 -6.26 -23.48 -33.65
CA PRO A 431 -5.38 -24.65 -33.68
C PRO A 431 -5.44 -25.36 -35.06
N ILE A 432 -4.27 -25.72 -35.58
CA ILE A 432 -4.16 -26.43 -36.88
C ILE A 432 -4.56 -27.89 -36.73
N SER A 433 -4.26 -28.52 -35.59
CA SER A 433 -4.58 -29.90 -35.25
C SER A 433 -5.05 -29.99 -33.80
N SER A 434 -5.46 -31.17 -33.37
CA SER A 434 -5.76 -31.46 -31.95
C SER A 434 -4.51 -31.89 -31.17
N ASP A 435 -3.32 -31.78 -31.74
CA ASP A 435 -2.06 -32.06 -31.06
C ASP A 435 -1.69 -30.90 -30.13
N PRO A 436 -0.92 -31.14 -29.06
CA PRO A 436 -0.36 -30.09 -28.23
C PRO A 436 0.49 -29.09 -29.04
N ALA A 437 0.22 -27.81 -28.88
CA ALA A 437 0.94 -26.75 -29.56
C ALA A 437 1.10 -25.51 -28.63
N SER A 438 2.09 -24.69 -28.91
CA SER A 438 2.28 -23.42 -28.18
C SER A 438 2.86 -22.35 -29.09
N THR A 439 2.60 -21.09 -28.73
CA THR A 439 3.25 -19.92 -29.33
C THR A 439 3.38 -18.84 -28.24
N ASP A 440 4.22 -17.85 -28.48
CA ASP A 440 4.43 -16.76 -27.55
C ASP A 440 3.91 -15.44 -28.13
N ILE A 441 3.26 -14.64 -27.27
CA ILE A 441 3.07 -13.21 -27.49
C ILE A 441 4.27 -12.51 -26.86
N THR A 442 4.94 -11.66 -27.61
CA THR A 442 6.03 -10.84 -27.09
C THR A 442 5.72 -9.35 -27.25
N PHE A 443 6.21 -8.54 -26.33
CA PHE A 443 6.16 -7.08 -26.41
C PHE A 443 7.26 -6.46 -25.57
N ASN A 444 7.58 -5.18 -25.84
CA ASN A 444 8.60 -4.45 -25.10
C ASN A 444 8.00 -3.39 -24.19
N THR A 445 8.70 -3.10 -23.08
CA THR A 445 8.42 -1.96 -22.19
C THR A 445 9.66 -1.09 -22.02
N ASN A 446 9.46 0.15 -21.51
CA ASN A 446 10.55 1.02 -21.10
C ASN A 446 10.96 0.83 -19.63
N ILE A 447 10.43 -0.17 -18.93
CA ILE A 447 10.74 -0.44 -17.52
C ILE A 447 12.08 -1.14 -17.42
N ALA A 448 13.01 -0.57 -16.64
CA ALA A 448 14.34 -1.15 -16.45
C ALA A 448 14.25 -2.55 -15.82
N GLY A 449 14.86 -3.55 -16.45
CA GLY A 449 14.81 -4.95 -16.04
C GLY A 449 13.52 -5.69 -16.43
N GLN A 450 12.62 -5.05 -17.19
CA GLN A 450 11.37 -5.63 -17.70
C GLN A 450 11.14 -5.24 -19.17
N GLN A 451 12.22 -5.04 -19.94
CA GLN A 451 12.12 -4.57 -21.32
C GLN A 451 11.41 -5.57 -22.23
N ASP A 452 11.68 -6.84 -22.07
CA ASP A 452 11.15 -7.90 -22.91
C ASP A 452 10.11 -8.71 -22.11
N GLN A 453 8.86 -8.68 -22.57
CA GLN A 453 7.75 -9.41 -21.97
C GLN A 453 7.33 -10.56 -22.88
N VAL A 454 6.97 -11.69 -22.27
CA VAL A 454 6.52 -12.89 -22.98
C VAL A 454 5.27 -13.43 -22.31
N ILE A 455 4.22 -13.67 -23.08
CA ILE A 455 2.99 -14.33 -22.65
C ILE A 455 2.83 -15.60 -23.50
N PRO A 456 3.14 -16.78 -22.95
CA PRO A 456 2.97 -18.03 -23.69
C PRO A 456 1.49 -18.41 -23.83
N ILE A 457 1.15 -18.95 -24.98
CA ILE A 457 -0.16 -19.54 -25.29
C ILE A 457 0.02 -21.06 -25.47
N TYR A 458 -0.73 -21.85 -24.70
CA TYR A 458 -0.70 -23.30 -24.70
C TYR A 458 -2.03 -23.89 -25.18
N LEU A 459 -1.98 -24.84 -26.10
CA LEU A 459 -3.14 -25.46 -26.71
C LEU A 459 -3.09 -26.99 -26.56
N ASN A 460 -4.25 -27.63 -26.45
CA ASN A 460 -4.45 -29.06 -26.56
C ASN A 460 -3.56 -29.89 -25.61
N GLY A 461 -3.40 -29.43 -24.39
CA GLY A 461 -2.58 -30.08 -23.38
C GLY A 461 -1.06 -29.89 -23.57
N ALA A 462 -0.62 -28.94 -24.42
CA ALA A 462 0.70 -28.37 -24.27
C ALA A 462 0.75 -27.71 -22.88
N VAL A 463 1.61 -28.22 -22.04
CA VAL A 463 1.81 -27.63 -20.70
C VAL A 463 3.14 -26.89 -20.74
N GLY A 464 3.12 -25.63 -20.41
CA GLY A 464 4.31 -25.04 -19.78
C GLY A 464 4.67 -25.92 -18.59
N ILE A 465 5.90 -25.94 -18.14
CA ILE A 465 6.30 -26.67 -16.93
C ILE A 465 5.73 -25.92 -15.70
N ASN A 466 4.43 -25.70 -15.69
CA ASN A 466 3.65 -25.18 -14.61
C ASN A 466 2.67 -26.28 -14.18
N ASP A 467 3.11 -27.02 -13.22
CA ASP A 467 2.38 -27.64 -12.14
C ASP A 467 1.11 -28.45 -12.41
N GLN A 468 1.26 -29.77 -12.36
CA GLN A 468 0.14 -30.71 -12.28
C GLN A 468 -0.55 -30.76 -10.89
N ASN A 469 -0.33 -29.80 -10.00
CA ASN A 469 -0.92 -29.79 -8.66
C ASN A 469 -1.29 -28.39 -8.11
N SER A 470 -1.51 -27.39 -8.94
CA SER A 470 -2.12 -26.15 -8.46
C SER A 470 -3.65 -26.29 -8.40
N GLU A 471 -4.17 -27.07 -7.48
CA GLU A 471 -5.51 -26.82 -6.99
C GLU A 471 -5.54 -25.39 -6.42
N PHE A 472 -5.98 -24.42 -7.25
CA PHE A 472 -6.64 -23.19 -6.88
C PHE A 472 -6.05 -22.35 -5.72
N PHE A 473 -4.73 -22.12 -5.68
CA PHE A 473 -4.21 -21.08 -4.77
C PHE A 473 -3.48 -20.04 -5.61
N ALA A 474 -4.07 -18.86 -5.76
CA ALA A 474 -3.48 -17.75 -6.48
C ALA A 474 -2.21 -17.26 -5.76
N LEU A 475 -1.06 -17.83 -6.12
CA LEU A 475 0.24 -17.29 -5.80
C LEU A 475 0.73 -16.48 -7.00
N GLU A 476 0.77 -15.17 -6.85
CA GLU A 476 1.33 -14.27 -7.86
C GLU A 476 2.82 -14.07 -7.60
N LEU A 477 3.62 -14.18 -8.66
CA LEU A 477 5.07 -13.97 -8.63
C LEU A 477 5.45 -12.92 -9.66
N PHE A 478 5.99 -11.79 -9.21
CA PHE A 478 6.37 -10.72 -10.12
C PHE A 478 7.52 -9.84 -9.55
N PRO A 479 8.36 -9.25 -10.41
CA PRO A 479 8.52 -9.62 -11.82
C PRO A 479 9.13 -11.01 -11.95
N ASN A 480 8.78 -11.72 -13.01
CA ASN A 480 9.38 -13.00 -13.38
C ASN A 480 9.52 -13.04 -14.92
N PRO A 481 10.72 -12.86 -15.50
CA PRO A 481 12.05 -12.83 -14.87
C PRO A 481 12.31 -11.66 -13.90
N THR A 482 13.28 -11.87 -12.99
CA THR A 482 13.69 -10.85 -12.01
C THR A 482 15.20 -10.68 -11.96
N THR A 483 15.67 -9.43 -11.83
CA THR A 483 17.10 -9.13 -11.64
C THR A 483 17.51 -8.99 -10.16
N GLY A 484 16.56 -9.05 -9.23
CA GLY A 484 16.94 -8.89 -7.82
C GLY A 484 15.81 -8.91 -6.80
N LEU A 485 14.65 -8.36 -7.09
CA LEU A 485 13.53 -8.32 -6.14
C LEU A 485 12.32 -9.06 -6.71
N LEU A 486 12.01 -10.23 -6.16
CA LEU A 486 10.82 -11.01 -6.47
C LEU A 486 9.73 -10.71 -5.43
N ARG A 487 8.55 -10.39 -5.88
CA ARG A 487 7.35 -10.21 -5.03
C ARG A 487 6.47 -11.45 -5.13
N LEU A 488 5.96 -11.86 -3.98
CA LEU A 488 4.96 -12.90 -3.85
C LEU A 488 3.70 -12.26 -3.30
N LYS A 489 2.54 -12.55 -3.89
CA LYS A 489 1.24 -12.12 -3.37
C LYS A 489 0.31 -13.33 -3.35
N TRP A 490 -0.51 -13.45 -2.34
CA TRP A 490 -1.47 -14.55 -2.15
C TRP A 490 -2.73 -14.05 -1.46
N ASP A 491 -3.81 -14.81 -1.61
CA ASP A 491 -5.04 -14.58 -0.88
C ASP A 491 -4.96 -15.22 0.52
N PRO A 492 -5.00 -14.43 1.61
CA PRO A 492 -4.92 -14.94 2.98
C PRO A 492 -6.15 -15.74 3.41
N SER A 493 -7.27 -15.64 2.68
CA SER A 493 -8.44 -16.49 2.88
C SER A 493 -8.21 -17.90 2.33
N GLN A 494 -7.33 -18.04 1.37
CA GLN A 494 -7.02 -19.28 0.68
C GLN A 494 -5.85 -20.03 1.32
N ILE A 495 -4.74 -19.35 1.58
CA ILE A 495 -3.53 -19.95 2.15
C ILE A 495 -2.87 -19.06 3.21
N LYS A 496 -2.16 -19.70 4.13
CA LYS A 496 -1.30 -19.03 5.12
C LYS A 496 0.12 -19.56 4.98
N PRO A 497 0.97 -18.86 4.20
CA PRO A 497 2.34 -19.30 3.98
C PRO A 497 3.18 -19.28 5.26
N HIS A 498 4.10 -20.25 5.34
CA HIS A 498 5.04 -20.39 6.44
C HIS A 498 6.49 -20.22 6.01
N TYR A 499 6.84 -20.82 4.86
CA TYR A 499 8.18 -20.75 4.29
C TYR A 499 8.14 -20.62 2.78
N VAL A 500 9.12 -19.90 2.23
CA VAL A 500 9.43 -19.88 0.81
C VAL A 500 10.86 -20.39 0.61
N ARG A 501 11.04 -21.27 -0.38
CA ARG A 501 12.33 -21.83 -0.77
C ARG A 501 12.51 -21.70 -2.27
N LEU A 502 13.73 -21.44 -2.72
CA LEU A 502 14.08 -21.57 -4.13
C LEU A 502 15.13 -22.70 -4.28
N PHE A 503 14.87 -23.56 -5.23
CA PHE A 503 15.76 -24.64 -5.62
C PHE A 503 16.30 -24.37 -7.01
N ASP A 504 17.56 -24.66 -7.26
CA ASP A 504 18.12 -24.62 -8.61
C ASP A 504 17.64 -25.83 -9.45
N VAL A 505 17.98 -25.84 -10.74
CA VAL A 505 17.59 -26.92 -11.66
C VAL A 505 18.14 -28.30 -11.28
N SER A 506 19.11 -28.38 -10.40
CA SER A 506 19.63 -29.64 -9.85
C SER A 506 18.87 -30.10 -8.59
N GLY A 507 17.95 -29.31 -8.09
CA GLY A 507 17.22 -29.54 -6.84
C GLY A 507 17.96 -29.07 -5.58
N ALA A 508 19.08 -28.35 -5.73
CA ALA A 508 19.80 -27.80 -4.59
C ALA A 508 19.11 -26.55 -4.05
N LEU A 509 18.96 -26.46 -2.71
CA LEU A 509 18.38 -25.29 -2.06
C LEU A 509 19.30 -24.07 -2.25
N ALA A 510 18.80 -23.03 -2.92
CA ALA A 510 19.53 -21.80 -3.21
C ALA A 510 19.10 -20.64 -2.30
N PHE A 511 17.86 -20.65 -1.80
CA PHE A 511 17.31 -19.61 -0.92
C PHE A 511 16.22 -20.18 -0.03
N GLU A 512 16.15 -19.71 1.21
CA GLU A 512 15.05 -20.03 2.13
C GLU A 512 14.71 -18.81 2.98
N ARG A 513 13.41 -18.59 3.21
CA ARG A 513 12.92 -17.53 4.09
C ARG A 513 11.60 -17.94 4.74
N LYS A 514 11.47 -17.65 6.04
CA LYS A 514 10.21 -17.71 6.75
C LYS A 514 9.30 -16.55 6.35
N ILE A 515 8.03 -16.83 6.15
CA ILE A 515 7.00 -15.84 5.82
C ILE A 515 6.29 -15.44 7.12
N ASP A 516 6.36 -14.15 7.45
CA ASP A 516 5.71 -13.57 8.64
C ASP A 516 4.60 -12.56 8.25
N SER A 517 4.28 -12.45 6.95
CA SER A 517 3.27 -11.53 6.40
C SER A 517 1.97 -12.26 6.05
N GLN A 518 0.84 -11.54 6.12
CA GLN A 518 -0.48 -12.10 5.82
C GLN A 518 -0.84 -12.10 4.33
N PHE A 519 -0.29 -11.16 3.53
CA PHE A 519 -0.78 -10.91 2.15
C PHE A 519 0.30 -11.04 1.07
N SER A 520 1.55 -10.74 1.39
CA SER A 520 2.63 -10.70 0.40
C SER A 520 4.00 -10.87 1.03
N ALA A 521 5.00 -11.23 0.23
CA ALA A 521 6.41 -11.21 0.62
C ALA A 521 7.26 -10.64 -0.51
N ARG A 522 8.39 -10.01 -0.14
CA ARG A 522 9.40 -9.53 -1.07
C ARG A 522 10.68 -10.30 -0.82
N LEU A 523 11.19 -10.99 -1.82
CA LEU A 523 12.42 -11.78 -1.74
C LEU A 523 13.54 -11.03 -2.46
N ASN A 524 14.61 -10.72 -1.75
CA ASN A 524 15.81 -10.24 -2.41
C ASN A 524 16.61 -11.45 -2.92
N VAL A 525 16.59 -11.66 -4.23
CA VAL A 525 17.28 -12.76 -4.92
C VAL A 525 18.49 -12.29 -5.72
N SER A 526 18.93 -11.04 -5.56
CA SER A 526 20.05 -10.43 -6.28
C SER A 526 21.40 -11.14 -6.07
N GLN A 527 21.50 -11.99 -5.06
CA GLN A 527 22.70 -12.80 -4.78
C GLN A 527 22.69 -14.16 -5.48
N LEU A 528 21.58 -14.54 -6.10
CA LEU A 528 21.47 -15.77 -6.86
C LEU A 528 22.04 -15.58 -8.27
N LYS A 529 22.54 -16.65 -8.85
CA LYS A 529 23.05 -16.61 -10.22
C LYS A 529 21.89 -16.55 -11.21
N ALA A 530 22.12 -15.90 -12.35
CA ALA A 530 21.18 -15.94 -13.45
C ALA A 530 20.85 -17.39 -13.83
N GLY A 531 19.57 -17.68 -14.01
CA GLY A 531 19.10 -19.03 -14.32
C GLY A 531 17.66 -19.30 -13.87
N SER A 532 17.19 -20.51 -14.15
CA SER A 532 15.86 -20.97 -13.72
C SER A 532 15.93 -21.60 -12.33
N TYR A 533 14.95 -21.24 -11.50
CA TYR A 533 14.76 -21.75 -10.14
C TYR A 533 13.34 -22.24 -9.97
N PHE A 534 13.11 -23.15 -9.03
CA PHE A 534 11.80 -23.60 -8.58
C PHE A 534 11.53 -22.98 -7.21
N LEU A 535 10.57 -22.05 -7.15
CA LEU A 535 10.08 -21.49 -5.92
C LEU A 535 9.03 -22.41 -5.32
N GLN A 536 9.25 -22.86 -4.11
CA GLN A 536 8.31 -23.65 -3.34
C GLN A 536 7.79 -22.79 -2.17
N LEU A 537 6.47 -22.59 -2.10
CA LEU A 537 5.79 -21.94 -1.02
C LEU A 537 5.10 -22.99 -0.14
N GLU A 538 5.53 -23.14 1.10
CA GLU A 538 4.92 -24.01 2.10
C GLU A 538 3.85 -23.23 2.88
N HIS A 539 2.63 -23.77 2.95
CA HIS A 539 1.48 -23.14 3.58
C HIS A 539 0.61 -24.16 4.34
N ASP A 540 -0.38 -23.68 5.08
CA ASP A 540 -1.27 -24.49 5.93
C ASP A 540 -2.07 -25.58 5.21
N LYS A 541 -2.19 -25.52 3.86
CA LYS A 541 -2.88 -26.51 3.03
C LYS A 541 -1.93 -27.40 2.22
N GLY A 542 -0.61 -27.26 2.40
CA GLY A 542 0.40 -28.04 1.65
C GLY A 542 1.53 -27.20 1.11
N GLN A 543 1.88 -27.38 -0.15
CA GLN A 543 2.93 -26.60 -0.82
C GLN A 543 2.56 -26.30 -2.27
N THR A 544 2.95 -25.11 -2.72
CA THR A 544 2.83 -24.68 -4.12
C THR A 544 4.21 -24.47 -4.70
N THR A 545 4.45 -24.93 -5.94
CA THR A 545 5.75 -24.77 -6.61
C THR A 545 5.56 -24.00 -7.93
N ASN A 546 6.36 -22.97 -8.13
CA ASN A 546 6.36 -22.14 -9.33
C ASN A 546 7.77 -21.98 -9.87
N ARG A 547 7.90 -21.79 -11.20
CA ARG A 547 9.18 -21.47 -11.82
C ARG A 547 9.49 -19.98 -11.69
N VAL A 548 10.72 -19.64 -11.34
CA VAL A 548 11.25 -18.28 -11.29
C VAL A 548 12.49 -18.22 -12.17
N VAL A 549 12.58 -17.19 -12.98
CA VAL A 549 13.77 -16.89 -13.79
C VAL A 549 14.49 -15.71 -13.15
N ILE A 550 15.78 -15.85 -12.89
CA ILE A 550 16.66 -14.78 -12.39
C ILE A 550 17.64 -14.42 -13.50
N ASP A 551 17.66 -13.14 -13.87
CA ASP A 551 18.54 -12.59 -14.91
C ASP A 551 19.83 -11.99 -14.34
#